data_de72ced31aa2313b5a43fe56273a2807
#
_entry.id   de72ced31aa2313b5a43fe56273a2807
#
_cell.length_a   1.000
_cell.length_b   1.000
_cell.length_c   1.000
_cell.angle_alpha   90.00
_cell.angle_beta   90.00
_cell.angle_gamma   90.00
#
_symmetry.space_group_name_H-M   'P 1'
#
loop_
_entity.id
_entity.type
_entity.pdbx_description
1 polymer ?
#
loop_
_entity_poly.entity_id
_entity_poly.type
_entity_poly.pdbx_seq_one_letter_code
_entity_poly.pdbx_strand_id
1 'polypeptide(L)'
;MKIEKKVLNNALRILGKVVCQTSPVEVFRGVRFVGTPGKVLAMATDGVELVSLRIDAETEGSEDFFVEYRALWEMVRTARSNRIVLEGRKVEYPVLEAVPADATVAELPVEFAELLVSAAPIINRNEPRAVLRGVNLSKDGTTVTDGKQLLNLPCSLTLKESITI
;
A
#
# COMPACT_ATOMS: atom_id res chain seq x y z
N MET A 1 -11.69 0.14 18.23
CA MET A 1 -10.44 -0.57 17.88
C MET A 1 -9.30 -0.04 18.71
N LYS A 2 -8.43 -0.89 19.26
CA LYS A 2 -7.23 -0.47 20.02
C LYS A 2 -5.98 -0.93 19.30
N ILE A 3 -5.03 -0.03 19.11
CA ILE A 3 -3.80 -0.29 18.34
C ILE A 3 -2.57 0.25 19.08
N GLU A 4 -1.44 -0.42 18.95
CA GLU A 4 -0.18 0.10 19.47
C GLU A 4 0.30 1.33 18.66
N LYS A 5 0.76 2.35 19.36
CA LYS A 5 1.28 3.59 18.77
C LYS A 5 2.34 3.34 17.69
N LYS A 6 3.26 2.39 17.94
CA LYS A 6 4.33 2.03 17.00
C LYS A 6 3.77 1.41 15.73
N VAL A 7 2.80 0.50 15.86
CA VAL A 7 2.15 -0.17 14.71
C VAL A 7 1.41 0.86 13.85
N LEU A 8 0.61 1.73 14.48
CA LEU A 8 -0.10 2.79 13.76
C LEU A 8 0.87 3.75 13.05
N ASN A 9 1.93 4.19 13.72
CA ASN A 9 2.93 5.07 13.13
C ASN A 9 3.59 4.45 11.89
N ASN A 10 3.93 3.17 11.94
CA ASN A 10 4.50 2.46 10.80
C ASN A 10 3.50 2.34 9.65
N ALA A 11 2.25 1.97 9.95
CA ALA A 11 1.18 1.90 8.97
C ALA A 11 0.96 3.27 8.27
N LEU A 12 0.91 4.36 9.03
CA LEU A 12 0.75 5.70 8.48
C LEU A 12 1.90 6.11 7.54
N ARG A 13 3.13 5.74 7.83
CA ARG A 13 4.27 6.02 6.93
C ARG A 13 4.13 5.34 5.57
N ILE A 14 3.53 4.16 5.53
CA ILE A 14 3.31 3.41 4.28
C ILE A 14 2.08 3.99 3.56
N LEU A 15 0.94 4.07 4.25
CA LEU A 15 -0.33 4.53 3.69
C LEU A 15 -0.27 5.99 3.21
N GLY A 16 0.55 6.81 3.87
CA GLY A 16 0.73 8.21 3.50
C GLY A 16 1.35 8.46 2.14
N LYS A 17 1.91 7.42 1.51
CA LYS A 17 2.42 7.51 0.13
C LYS A 17 1.29 7.55 -0.91
N VAL A 18 0.12 7.05 -0.54
CA VAL A 18 -1.07 6.97 -1.40
C VAL A 18 -2.11 8.02 -1.02
N VAL A 19 -2.18 8.39 0.28
CA VAL A 19 -3.14 9.39 0.75
C VAL A 19 -2.91 10.75 0.09
N CYS A 20 -3.94 11.28 -0.56
CA CYS A 20 -3.94 12.62 -1.15
C CYS A 20 -4.70 13.60 -0.26
N GLN A 21 -4.02 14.26 0.68
CA GLN A 21 -4.63 15.14 1.69
C GLN A 21 -5.35 16.37 1.08
N THR A 22 -5.02 16.75 -0.14
CA THR A 22 -5.62 17.89 -0.85
C THR A 22 -6.73 17.50 -1.80
N SER A 23 -7.04 16.20 -1.90
CA SER A 23 -8.11 15.72 -2.77
C SER A 23 -9.47 16.29 -2.39
N PRO A 24 -10.31 16.68 -3.36
CA PRO A 24 -11.71 17.03 -3.11
C PRO A 24 -12.53 15.79 -2.68
N VAL A 25 -12.08 14.60 -3.02
CA VAL A 25 -12.71 13.33 -2.66
C VAL A 25 -12.28 12.94 -1.25
N GLU A 26 -13.25 12.86 -0.36
CA GLU A 26 -12.99 12.65 1.06
C GLU A 26 -12.22 11.36 1.36
N VAL A 27 -12.60 10.26 0.75
CA VAL A 27 -12.01 8.94 1.00
C VAL A 27 -10.52 8.85 0.63
N PHE A 28 -10.04 9.75 -0.24
CA PHE A 28 -8.61 9.80 -0.61
C PHE A 28 -7.76 10.55 0.43
N ARG A 29 -8.39 11.22 1.41
CA ARG A 29 -7.70 11.99 2.45
C ARG A 29 -7.42 11.22 3.74
N GLY A 30 -7.81 9.95 3.81
CA GLY A 30 -7.68 9.20 5.04
C GLY A 30 -7.50 7.70 4.87
N VAL A 31 -7.72 7.01 5.96
CA VAL A 31 -7.52 5.56 6.08
C VAL A 31 -8.82 4.91 6.54
N ARG A 32 -9.22 3.87 5.83
CA ARG A 32 -10.32 2.98 6.25
C ARG A 32 -9.74 1.83 7.05
N PHE A 33 -10.34 1.56 8.18
CA PHE A 33 -10.03 0.42 9.02
C PHE A 33 -11.18 -0.58 8.96
N VAL A 34 -10.85 -1.81 8.59
CA VAL A 34 -11.81 -2.93 8.60
C VAL A 34 -11.28 -3.99 9.55
N GLY A 35 -12.00 -4.21 10.63
CA GLY A 35 -11.63 -5.13 11.70
C GLY A 35 -12.61 -6.28 11.83
N THR A 36 -12.07 -7.47 11.96
CA THR A 36 -12.74 -8.66 12.45
C THR A 36 -11.88 -9.28 13.54
N PRO A 37 -12.42 -10.08 14.47
CA PRO A 37 -11.61 -10.71 15.50
C PRO A 37 -10.37 -11.41 14.92
N GLY A 38 -9.18 -10.96 15.35
CA GLY A 38 -7.89 -11.48 14.91
C GLY A 38 -7.38 -10.98 13.56
N LYS A 39 -8.11 -10.10 12.86
CA LYS A 39 -7.65 -9.54 11.58
C LYS A 39 -8.12 -8.11 11.41
N VAL A 40 -7.19 -7.19 11.32
CA VAL A 40 -7.47 -5.78 11.01
C VAL A 40 -6.72 -5.37 9.75
N LEU A 41 -7.43 -4.73 8.84
CA LEU A 41 -6.89 -4.14 7.62
C LEU A 41 -6.99 -2.61 7.71
N ALA A 42 -5.89 -1.94 7.41
CA ALA A 42 -5.84 -0.49 7.21
C ALA A 42 -5.63 -0.23 5.72
N MET A 43 -6.52 0.54 5.09
CA MET A 43 -6.55 0.75 3.65
C MET A 43 -6.55 2.22 3.31
N ALA A 44 -5.81 2.59 2.28
CA ALA A 44 -5.83 3.93 1.68
C ALA A 44 -5.77 3.84 0.16
N THR A 45 -6.36 4.82 -0.51
CA THR A 45 -6.38 4.92 -1.97
C THR A 45 -6.34 6.38 -2.41
N ASP A 46 -5.81 6.62 -3.60
CA ASP A 46 -5.89 7.90 -4.34
C ASP A 46 -6.88 7.82 -5.52
N GLY A 47 -7.54 6.67 -5.68
CA GLY A 47 -8.45 6.37 -6.80
C GLY A 47 -7.79 5.61 -7.94
N VAL A 48 -6.48 5.49 -7.96
CA VAL A 48 -5.69 4.72 -8.93
C VAL A 48 -5.04 3.52 -8.24
N GLU A 49 -4.46 3.77 -7.08
CA GLU A 49 -3.79 2.74 -6.28
C GLU A 49 -4.58 2.49 -4.99
N LEU A 50 -4.62 1.23 -4.57
CA LEU A 50 -5.12 0.82 -3.27
C LEU A 50 -3.99 0.12 -2.51
N VAL A 51 -3.67 0.65 -1.35
CA VAL A 51 -2.77 -0.01 -0.40
C VAL A 51 -3.59 -0.56 0.75
N SER A 52 -3.46 -1.86 1.01
CA SER A 52 -4.08 -2.54 2.13
C SER A 52 -3.00 -3.19 3.00
N LEU A 53 -2.97 -2.82 4.27
CA LEU A 53 -2.02 -3.35 5.24
C LEU A 53 -2.75 -4.17 6.29
N ARG A 54 -2.29 -5.39 6.52
CA ARG A 54 -2.68 -6.13 7.72
C ARG A 54 -1.90 -5.58 8.90
N ILE A 55 -2.63 -5.19 9.95
CA ILE A 55 -2.05 -4.60 11.15
C ILE A 55 -2.51 -5.35 12.41
N ASP A 56 -1.65 -5.37 13.42
CA ASP A 56 -1.98 -5.93 14.72
C ASP A 56 -2.75 -4.90 15.54
N ALA A 57 -4.04 -5.18 15.78
CA ALA A 57 -4.90 -4.36 16.60
C ALA A 57 -5.98 -5.21 17.27
N GLU A 58 -6.45 -4.74 18.42
CA GLU A 58 -7.52 -5.37 19.18
C GLU A 58 -8.87 -4.81 18.71
N THR A 59 -9.82 -5.69 18.38
CA THR A 59 -11.19 -5.33 18.05
C THR A 59 -12.14 -6.29 18.76
N GLU A 60 -13.23 -5.76 19.31
CA GLU A 60 -14.23 -6.53 20.04
C GLU A 60 -15.29 -7.16 19.12
N GLY A 61 -15.31 -6.75 17.85
CA GLY A 61 -16.29 -7.22 16.87
C GLY A 61 -15.90 -6.84 15.45
N SER A 62 -16.90 -6.87 14.57
CA SER A 62 -16.71 -6.34 13.20
C SER A 62 -16.80 -4.83 13.24
N GLU A 63 -15.72 -4.18 12.86
CA GLU A 63 -15.62 -2.72 12.78
C GLU A 63 -15.28 -2.31 11.36
N ASP A 64 -15.90 -1.25 10.86
CA ASP A 64 -15.63 -0.65 9.56
C ASP A 64 -15.83 0.85 9.67
N PHE A 65 -14.73 1.60 9.64
CA PHE A 65 -14.75 3.04 9.80
C PHE A 65 -13.56 3.73 9.10
N PHE A 66 -13.73 5.00 8.84
CA PHE A 66 -12.76 5.88 8.20
C PHE A 66 -12.27 6.94 9.18
N VAL A 67 -10.98 7.25 9.10
CA VAL A 67 -10.36 8.35 9.85
C VAL A 67 -9.49 9.17 8.91
N GLU A 68 -9.60 10.48 8.98
CA GLU A 68 -8.72 11.37 8.21
C GLU A 68 -7.25 11.17 8.60
N TYR A 69 -6.39 11.13 7.61
CA TYR A 69 -4.95 10.89 7.79
C TYR A 69 -4.29 11.91 8.73
N ARG A 70 -4.68 13.17 8.62
CA ARG A 70 -4.18 14.23 9.50
C ARG A 70 -4.57 13.98 10.96
N ALA A 71 -5.80 13.57 11.20
CA ALA A 71 -6.28 13.25 12.55
C ALA A 71 -5.51 12.06 13.14
N LEU A 72 -5.22 11.03 12.34
CA LEU A 72 -4.39 9.89 12.78
C LEU A 72 -2.98 10.32 13.20
N TRP A 73 -2.35 11.20 12.45
CA TRP A 73 -1.04 11.76 12.82
C TRP A 73 -1.10 12.58 14.11
N GLU A 74 -2.13 13.39 14.30
CA GLU A 74 -2.33 14.13 15.54
C GLU A 74 -2.51 13.17 16.73
N MET A 75 -3.29 12.10 16.57
CA MET A 75 -3.45 11.07 17.60
C MET A 75 -2.11 10.43 17.95
N VAL A 76 -1.31 10.04 16.96
CA VAL A 76 0.02 9.46 17.19
C VAL A 76 0.94 10.45 17.90
N ARG A 77 0.94 11.71 17.50
CA ARG A 77 1.81 12.75 18.06
C ARG A 77 1.44 13.08 19.52
N THR A 78 0.16 13.21 19.81
CA THR A 78 -0.34 13.65 21.11
C THR A 78 -0.54 12.52 22.12
N ALA A 79 -0.62 11.27 21.67
CA ALA A 79 -0.81 10.12 22.54
C ALA A 79 0.30 9.99 23.58
N ARG A 80 -0.08 10.03 24.86
CA ARG A 80 0.80 9.75 26.01
C ARG A 80 0.93 8.24 26.29
N SER A 81 -0.07 7.47 25.85
CA SER A 81 -0.11 6.02 25.99
C SER A 81 0.53 5.33 24.78
N ASN A 82 1.07 4.15 24.98
CA ASN A 82 1.51 3.27 23.89
C ASN A 82 0.34 2.64 23.12
N ARG A 83 -0.89 2.71 23.66
CA ARG A 83 -2.11 2.24 23.02
C ARG A 83 -3.01 3.42 22.65
N ILE A 84 -3.49 3.41 21.42
CA ILE A 84 -4.39 4.41 20.86
C ILE A 84 -5.73 3.74 20.59
N VAL A 85 -6.81 4.39 21.01
CA VAL A 85 -8.16 3.99 20.66
C VAL A 85 -8.54 4.71 19.38
N LEU A 86 -8.88 3.94 18.35
CA LEU A 86 -9.35 4.44 17.07
C LEU A 86 -10.87 4.32 17.01
N GLU A 87 -11.49 5.43 16.67
CA GLU A 87 -12.90 5.55 16.35
C GLU A 87 -13.02 6.43 15.10
N GLY A 88 -13.99 6.17 14.27
CA GLY A 88 -14.20 6.92 13.05
C GLY A 88 -15.64 6.85 12.58
N ARG A 89 -15.89 7.44 11.46
CA ARG A 89 -17.21 7.47 10.82
C ARG A 89 -17.31 6.46 9.68
N LYS A 90 -18.50 6.02 9.39
CA LYS A 90 -18.77 5.28 8.16
C LYS A 90 -18.72 6.23 6.97
N VAL A 91 -18.00 5.84 5.93
CA VAL A 91 -17.92 6.54 4.66
C VAL A 91 -18.23 5.51 3.58
N GLU A 92 -19.02 5.89 2.59
CA GLU A 92 -19.12 5.09 1.37
C GLU A 92 -17.78 5.12 0.67
N TYR A 93 -17.06 4.04 0.83
CA TYR A 93 -15.84 3.82 0.07
C TYR A 93 -16.26 3.52 -1.37
N PRO A 94 -15.69 4.20 -2.39
CA PRO A 94 -15.92 3.77 -3.74
C PRO A 94 -15.59 2.27 -3.76
N VAL A 95 -16.50 1.49 -4.28
CA VAL A 95 -16.28 0.06 -4.48
C VAL A 95 -15.07 -0.01 -5.41
N LEU A 96 -13.89 -0.08 -4.79
CA LEU A 96 -12.75 -0.62 -5.51
C LEU A 96 -13.19 -2.04 -5.78
N GLU A 97 -13.51 -2.29 -7.03
CA GLU A 97 -13.99 -3.58 -7.48
C GLU A 97 -13.13 -4.63 -6.82
N ALA A 98 -13.76 -5.54 -6.12
CA ALA A 98 -13.05 -6.68 -5.56
C ALA A 98 -12.17 -7.21 -6.69
N VAL A 99 -10.91 -7.48 -6.39
CA VAL A 99 -9.99 -8.08 -7.38
C VAL A 99 -10.82 -9.07 -8.19
N PRO A 100 -10.97 -8.90 -9.51
CA PRO A 100 -11.84 -9.75 -10.31
C PRO A 100 -11.57 -11.21 -9.98
N ALA A 101 -12.59 -12.02 -9.87
CA ALA A 101 -12.44 -13.43 -9.48
C ALA A 101 -11.52 -14.22 -10.44
N ASP A 102 -11.35 -13.71 -11.65
CA ASP A 102 -10.47 -14.19 -12.70
C ASP A 102 -9.09 -13.50 -12.73
N ALA A 103 -8.82 -12.57 -11.82
CA ALA A 103 -7.52 -11.92 -11.74
C ALA A 103 -6.44 -12.96 -11.42
N THR A 104 -5.40 -12.95 -12.22
CA THR A 104 -4.22 -13.78 -11.95
C THR A 104 -3.44 -13.15 -10.79
N VAL A 105 -3.41 -13.83 -9.67
CA VAL A 105 -2.55 -13.46 -8.53
C VAL A 105 -1.21 -14.15 -8.71
N ALA A 106 -0.13 -13.38 -8.74
CA ALA A 106 1.23 -13.90 -8.70
C ALA A 106 1.79 -13.75 -7.29
N GLU A 107 2.32 -14.83 -6.72
CA GLU A 107 3.12 -14.75 -5.50
C GLU A 107 4.50 -14.20 -5.87
N LEU A 108 4.92 -13.15 -5.18
CA LEU A 108 6.24 -12.60 -5.33
C LEU A 108 7.19 -13.27 -4.34
N PRO A 109 8.40 -13.68 -4.77
CA PRO A 109 9.39 -14.25 -3.87
C PRO A 109 9.81 -13.24 -2.80
N VAL A 110 10.28 -13.74 -1.67
CA VAL A 110 10.68 -12.90 -0.52
C VAL A 110 11.77 -11.91 -0.92
N GLU A 111 12.66 -12.31 -1.82
CA GLU A 111 13.78 -11.52 -2.33
C GLU A 111 13.34 -10.38 -3.26
N PHE A 112 12.07 -10.37 -3.67
CA PHE A 112 11.56 -9.36 -4.60
C PHE A 112 11.69 -7.93 -4.06
N ALA A 113 11.53 -7.74 -2.76
CA ALA A 113 11.72 -6.43 -2.14
C ALA A 113 13.18 -5.93 -2.26
N GLU A 114 14.17 -6.84 -2.14
CA GLU A 114 15.58 -6.52 -2.30
C GLU A 114 15.91 -6.21 -3.77
N LEU A 115 15.28 -6.92 -4.70
CA LEU A 115 15.40 -6.63 -6.14
C LEU A 115 14.89 -5.23 -6.46
N LEU A 116 13.74 -4.83 -5.92
CA LEU A 116 13.20 -3.48 -6.10
C LEU A 116 14.13 -2.40 -5.53
N VAL A 117 14.72 -2.64 -4.36
CA VAL A 117 15.70 -1.71 -3.77
C VAL A 117 16.92 -1.56 -4.68
N SER A 118 17.40 -2.65 -5.26
CA SER A 118 18.54 -2.65 -6.18
C SER A 118 18.20 -1.97 -7.53
N ALA A 119 16.95 -2.08 -7.99
CA ALA A 119 16.46 -1.46 -9.21
C ALA A 119 16.19 0.06 -9.07
N ALA A 120 15.82 0.50 -7.88
CA ALA A 120 15.38 1.88 -7.61
C ALA A 120 16.34 2.98 -8.10
N PRO A 121 17.68 2.86 -8.01
CA PRO A 121 18.61 3.88 -8.51
C PRO A 121 18.59 4.08 -10.04
N ILE A 122 18.11 3.08 -10.79
CA ILE A 122 18.06 3.12 -12.26
C ILE A 122 16.73 3.71 -12.74
N ILE A 123 15.68 3.61 -11.94
CA ILE A 123 14.34 4.08 -12.30
C ILE A 123 14.30 5.60 -12.34
N ASN A 124 14.05 6.15 -13.54
CA ASN A 124 13.84 7.59 -13.70
C ASN A 124 12.33 7.89 -13.79
N ARG A 125 11.74 8.37 -12.71
CA ARG A 125 10.31 8.72 -12.66
C ARG A 125 9.89 9.83 -13.62
N ASN A 126 10.85 10.65 -14.08
CA ASN A 126 10.61 11.75 -15.03
C ASN A 126 10.84 11.34 -16.49
N GLU A 127 11.15 10.09 -16.78
CA GLU A 127 11.32 9.58 -18.12
C GLU A 127 9.99 9.65 -18.89
N PRO A 128 9.92 10.26 -20.08
CA PRO A 128 8.68 10.39 -20.84
C PRO A 128 8.13 9.04 -21.31
N ARG A 129 8.99 8.04 -21.54
CA ARG A 129 8.58 6.69 -21.96
C ARG A 129 8.13 5.88 -20.74
N ALA A 130 6.84 5.54 -20.68
CA ALA A 130 6.25 4.84 -19.53
C ALA A 130 6.97 3.54 -19.16
N VAL A 131 7.39 2.76 -20.16
CA VAL A 131 8.07 1.47 -19.96
C VAL A 131 9.43 1.58 -19.26
N LEU A 132 10.06 2.76 -19.26
CA LEU A 132 11.34 3.00 -18.59
C LEU A 132 11.18 3.64 -17.21
N ARG A 133 9.94 3.87 -16.76
CA ARG A 133 9.66 4.40 -15.42
C ARG A 133 9.41 3.32 -14.38
N GLY A 134 9.44 2.08 -14.76
CA GLY A 134 9.08 0.96 -13.92
C GLY A 134 10.05 -0.21 -14.04
N VAL A 135 9.67 -1.27 -13.40
CA VAL A 135 10.38 -2.55 -13.40
C VAL A 135 9.61 -3.53 -14.26
N ASN A 136 10.24 -4.10 -15.27
CA ASN A 136 9.65 -5.16 -16.07
C ASN A 136 9.87 -6.50 -15.38
N LEU A 137 8.79 -7.20 -15.14
CA LEU A 137 8.76 -8.53 -14.56
C LEU A 137 8.46 -9.53 -15.66
N SER A 138 9.29 -10.55 -15.80
CA SER A 138 9.09 -11.67 -16.70
C SER A 138 9.32 -13.00 -15.97
N LYS A 139 8.97 -14.10 -16.60
CA LYS A 139 9.25 -15.45 -16.06
C LYS A 139 10.74 -15.70 -15.81
N ASP A 140 11.61 -15.02 -16.57
CA ASP A 140 13.06 -15.24 -16.56
C ASP A 140 13.81 -14.25 -15.65
N GLY A 141 13.09 -13.26 -15.10
CA GLY A 141 13.71 -12.29 -14.20
C GLY A 141 13.06 -10.92 -14.22
N THR A 142 13.73 -10.03 -13.55
CA THR A 142 13.36 -8.62 -13.37
C THR A 142 14.33 -7.74 -14.13
N THR A 143 13.82 -6.90 -15.02
CA THR A 143 14.64 -6.00 -15.84
C THR A 143 14.24 -4.55 -15.59
N VAL A 144 15.23 -3.69 -15.38
CA VAL A 144 15.04 -2.25 -15.27
C VAL A 144 16.07 -1.51 -16.13
N THR A 145 15.65 -0.42 -16.75
CA THR A 145 16.53 0.39 -17.58
C THR A 145 16.10 1.86 -17.62
N ASP A 146 17.04 2.76 -17.70
CA ASP A 146 16.85 4.20 -17.96
C ASP A 146 17.12 4.56 -19.43
N GLY A 147 17.38 3.57 -20.28
CA GLY A 147 17.78 3.74 -21.67
C GLY A 147 19.28 3.91 -21.89
N LYS A 148 20.08 4.01 -20.82
CA LYS A 148 21.57 4.09 -20.86
C LYS A 148 22.19 2.92 -20.09
N GLN A 149 21.55 2.50 -19.03
CA GLN A 149 21.95 1.38 -18.18
C GLN A 149 20.85 0.33 -18.21
N LEU A 150 21.22 -0.93 -18.13
CA LEU A 150 20.32 -2.06 -18.01
C LEU A 150 20.76 -2.90 -16.83
N LEU A 151 19.84 -3.15 -15.90
CA LEU A 151 20.00 -4.11 -14.82
C LEU A 151 19.05 -5.27 -15.07
N ASN A 152 19.59 -6.47 -15.14
CA ASN A 152 18.80 -7.70 -15.20
C ASN A 152 19.12 -8.53 -13.96
N LEU A 153 18.10 -8.80 -13.16
CA LEU A 153 18.19 -9.58 -11.92
C LEU A 153 17.43 -10.88 -12.12
N PRO A 154 18.09 -12.03 -12.04
CA PRO A 154 17.43 -13.31 -12.15
C PRO A 154 16.45 -13.49 -10.99
N CYS A 155 15.21 -13.81 -11.29
CA CYS A 155 14.17 -14.06 -10.32
C CYS A 155 13.13 -14.99 -10.96
N SER A 156 12.81 -16.09 -10.31
CA SER A 156 11.79 -17.01 -10.80
C SER A 156 10.40 -16.50 -10.43
N LEU A 157 9.68 -15.99 -11.41
CA LEU A 157 8.30 -15.52 -11.24
C LEU A 157 7.34 -16.43 -12.01
N THR A 158 6.22 -16.77 -11.39
CA THR A 158 5.14 -17.52 -12.04
C THR A 158 4.22 -16.54 -12.78
N LEU A 159 4.71 -16.00 -13.88
CA LEU A 159 3.96 -15.07 -14.72
C LEU A 159 3.62 -15.72 -16.07
N LYS A 160 2.40 -15.51 -16.56
CA LYS A 160 1.99 -15.91 -17.91
C LYS A 160 2.53 -14.96 -18.97
N GLU A 161 2.58 -13.69 -18.65
CA GLU A 161 3.03 -12.60 -19.53
C GLU A 161 3.95 -11.66 -18.75
N SER A 162 4.81 -10.95 -19.46
CA SER A 162 5.64 -9.91 -18.85
C SER A 162 4.79 -8.69 -18.52
N ILE A 163 5.01 -8.12 -17.35
CA ILE A 163 4.34 -6.91 -16.88
C ILE A 163 5.35 -5.86 -16.47
N THR A 164 5.01 -4.58 -16.64
CA THR A 164 5.80 -3.46 -16.10
C THR A 164 5.02 -2.80 -14.98
N ILE A 165 5.65 -2.67 -13.81
CA ILE A 165 5.08 -2.07 -12.60
C ILE A 165 5.88 -0.84 -12.18
#